data_868e90077b2ce0570daa2ecf43f87fd4
#
_entry.id   868e90077b2ce0570daa2ecf43f87fd4
#
_cell.length_a   1.000
_cell.length_b   1.000
_cell.length_c   1.000
_cell.angle_alpha   90.00
_cell.angle_beta   90.00
_cell.angle_gamma   90.00
#
_symmetry.space_group_name_H-M   'P 1'
#
loop_
_entity.id
_entity.type
_entity.pdbx_description
1 polymer ?
#
loop_
_entity_poly.entity_id
_entity_poly.type
_entity_poly.pdbx_seq_one_letter_code
_entity_poly.pdbx_strand_id
1 'polypeptide(L)'
;MITIIWVTLLILGIWFIILLARDIIKHKNALEKINVYKAAIIGFVVNFFDVLGIGAFAPQTALLKFTRQTDDSVLPGTLNITNTIPVIIQALIFIKIINVDALTLVLMLLSAMSGAVLGANIISSLPVKSIRLIMGFALLVTAIFMFARKMNWIQGGGDSIGLTGTKLIIAAAVNFILGAMMTAGIGLYAPCMALVFALGMSPQVAFPIMMGSCAFLMPPASAKFISKGAYNRKATIAMAIPGSIAVLIAAYFVKSLPLDNLKTVVIIVILITSTVMFIDAFKEPVAEESTGPSLK
;
A
#
# COMPACT_ATOMS: atom_id res chain seq x y z
N MET A 1 -12.31 -23.43 2.00
CA MET A 1 -11.15 -22.58 2.34
C MET A 1 -11.30 -21.16 1.83
N ILE A 2 -11.58 -20.92 0.54
CA ILE A 2 -11.85 -19.56 0.00
C ILE A 2 -12.90 -18.83 0.83
N THR A 3 -13.98 -19.50 1.21
CA THR A 3 -15.03 -18.93 2.09
C THR A 3 -14.49 -18.45 3.44
N ILE A 4 -13.55 -19.20 4.04
CA ILE A 4 -12.93 -18.80 5.32
C ILE A 4 -12.10 -17.54 5.13
N ILE A 5 -11.28 -17.47 4.07
CA ILE A 5 -10.49 -16.27 3.73
C ILE A 5 -11.42 -15.07 3.52
N TRP A 6 -12.51 -15.24 2.79
CA TRP A 6 -13.51 -14.20 2.55
C TRP A 6 -14.14 -13.70 3.84
N VAL A 7 -14.61 -14.61 4.68
CA VAL A 7 -15.22 -14.26 5.98
C VAL A 7 -14.21 -13.52 6.87
N THR A 8 -12.97 -13.99 6.90
CA THR A 8 -11.89 -13.34 7.66
C THR A 8 -11.62 -11.91 7.14
N LEU A 9 -11.56 -11.72 5.82
CA LEU A 9 -11.39 -10.39 5.22
C LEU A 9 -12.55 -9.45 5.54
N LEU A 10 -13.78 -9.94 5.50
CA LEU A 10 -14.96 -9.16 5.87
C LEU A 10 -14.93 -8.78 7.35
N ILE A 11 -14.57 -9.70 8.24
CA ILE A 11 -14.42 -9.42 9.67
C ILE A 11 -13.33 -8.37 9.91
N LEU A 12 -12.16 -8.53 9.30
CA LEU A 12 -11.06 -7.56 9.39
C LEU A 12 -11.47 -6.19 8.85
N GLY A 13 -12.18 -6.15 7.73
CA GLY A 13 -12.68 -4.91 7.13
C GLY A 13 -13.70 -4.19 8.02
N ILE A 14 -14.67 -4.90 8.57
CA ILE A 14 -15.67 -4.33 9.50
C ILE A 14 -15.00 -3.83 10.77
N TRP A 15 -14.12 -4.64 11.36
CA TRP A 15 -13.34 -4.24 12.54
C TRP A 15 -12.54 -2.96 12.28
N PHE A 16 -11.85 -2.88 11.14
CA PHE A 16 -11.09 -1.70 10.74
C PHE A 16 -11.97 -0.47 10.54
N ILE A 17 -13.13 -0.60 9.87
CA ILE A 17 -14.08 0.51 9.67
C ILE A 17 -14.57 1.04 11.02
N ILE A 18 -14.92 0.17 11.96
CA ILE A 18 -15.36 0.56 13.29
C ILE A 18 -14.25 1.33 14.03
N LEU A 19 -13.01 0.84 13.93
CA LEU A 19 -11.86 1.46 14.59
C LEU A 19 -11.55 2.84 14.01
N LEU A 20 -11.55 2.96 12.68
CA LEU A 20 -11.34 4.21 11.95
C LEU A 20 -12.46 5.22 12.26
N ALA A 21 -13.72 4.79 12.21
CA ALA A 21 -14.85 5.64 12.48
C ALA A 21 -14.83 6.20 13.92
N ARG A 22 -14.47 5.36 14.90
CA ARG A 22 -14.32 5.81 16.31
C ARG A 22 -13.26 6.88 16.46
N ASP A 23 -12.09 6.72 15.81
CA ASP A 23 -11.00 7.71 15.88
C ASP A 23 -11.40 9.02 15.21
N ILE A 24 -12.04 8.96 14.04
CA ILE A 24 -12.52 10.15 13.31
C ILE A 24 -13.57 10.91 14.12
N ILE A 25 -14.57 10.22 14.69
CA ILE A 25 -15.62 10.83 15.51
C ILE A 25 -15.00 11.50 16.73
N LYS A 26 -14.03 10.84 17.38
CA LYS A 26 -13.32 11.40 18.54
C LYS A 26 -12.57 12.69 18.19
N HIS A 27 -12.03 12.81 16.99
CA HIS A 27 -11.20 13.94 16.55
C HIS A 27 -11.89 14.84 15.51
N LYS A 28 -13.24 14.78 15.40
CA LYS A 28 -14.00 15.52 14.36
C LYS A 28 -13.76 17.02 14.33
N ASN A 29 -13.40 17.63 15.46
CA ASN A 29 -13.16 19.07 15.60
C ASN A 29 -11.70 19.47 15.32
N ALA A 30 -10.81 18.50 15.11
CA ALA A 30 -9.37 18.69 14.91
C ALA A 30 -8.88 18.02 13.62
N LEU A 31 -9.72 18.01 12.57
CA LEU A 31 -9.35 17.45 11.28
C LEU A 31 -8.38 18.39 10.54
N GLU A 32 -7.43 17.79 9.85
CA GLU A 32 -6.38 18.48 9.10
C GLU A 32 -6.95 19.33 7.95
N LYS A 33 -6.26 20.44 7.64
CA LYS A 33 -6.63 21.31 6.51
C LYS A 33 -6.09 20.73 5.21
N ILE A 34 -6.97 20.23 4.36
CA ILE A 34 -6.62 19.69 3.03
C ILE A 34 -7.64 20.15 1.98
N ASN A 35 -7.26 20.02 0.72
CA ASN A 35 -8.21 20.14 -0.38
C ASN A 35 -8.88 18.78 -0.66
N VAL A 36 -10.13 18.63 -0.20
CA VAL A 36 -10.90 17.38 -0.30
C VAL A 36 -11.06 16.92 -1.75
N TYR A 37 -11.28 17.84 -2.70
CA TYR A 37 -11.44 17.47 -4.11
C TYR A 37 -10.15 16.90 -4.70
N LYS A 38 -8.98 17.50 -4.41
CA LYS A 38 -7.70 16.97 -4.86
C LYS A 38 -7.45 15.59 -4.25
N ALA A 39 -7.68 15.43 -2.96
CA ALA A 39 -7.54 14.15 -2.30
C ALA A 39 -8.48 13.08 -2.89
N ALA A 40 -9.75 13.41 -3.14
CA ALA A 40 -10.72 12.51 -3.75
C ALA A 40 -10.28 12.03 -5.14
N ILE A 41 -9.80 12.94 -6.00
CA ILE A 41 -9.28 12.61 -7.34
C ILE A 41 -8.05 11.70 -7.21
N ILE A 42 -7.12 12.00 -6.29
CA ILE A 42 -5.94 11.17 -6.04
C ILE A 42 -6.37 9.76 -5.64
N GLY A 43 -7.28 9.66 -4.66
CA GLY A 43 -7.80 8.36 -4.20
C GLY A 43 -8.45 7.56 -5.32
N PHE A 44 -9.27 8.20 -6.14
CA PHE A 44 -9.95 7.55 -7.26
C PHE A 44 -8.95 7.06 -8.32
N VAL A 45 -8.12 7.97 -8.85
CA VAL A 45 -7.20 7.66 -9.96
C VAL A 45 -6.20 6.59 -9.57
N VAL A 46 -5.58 6.74 -8.39
CA VAL A 46 -4.55 5.81 -7.94
C VAL A 46 -5.13 4.41 -7.71
N ASN A 47 -6.29 4.30 -7.06
CA ASN A 47 -6.89 2.99 -6.80
C ASN A 47 -7.51 2.37 -8.06
N PHE A 48 -7.94 3.17 -9.04
CA PHE A 48 -8.35 2.64 -10.34
C PHE A 48 -7.20 1.88 -11.02
N PHE A 49 -6.01 2.48 -11.05
CA PHE A 49 -4.84 1.86 -11.65
C PHE A 49 -4.16 0.79 -10.77
N ASP A 50 -4.40 0.82 -9.46
CA ASP A 50 -3.92 -0.20 -8.52
C ASP A 50 -4.44 -1.60 -8.86
N VAL A 51 -5.71 -1.70 -9.29
CA VAL A 51 -6.34 -2.96 -9.75
C VAL A 51 -5.56 -3.61 -10.90
N LEU A 52 -4.84 -2.81 -11.70
CA LEU A 52 -4.01 -3.26 -12.82
C LEU A 52 -2.62 -3.80 -12.38
N GLY A 53 -2.37 -3.87 -11.07
CA GLY A 53 -1.11 -4.35 -10.51
C GLY A 53 0.03 -3.32 -10.56
N ILE A 54 -0.28 -2.02 -10.72
CA ILE A 54 0.72 -0.94 -10.68
C ILE A 54 1.18 -0.70 -9.24
N GLY A 55 0.27 -0.85 -8.27
CA GLY A 55 0.49 -0.53 -6.86
C GLY A 55 0.12 0.92 -6.53
N ALA A 56 -0.72 1.11 -5.50
CA ALA A 56 -1.22 2.44 -5.11
C ALA A 56 -0.17 3.29 -4.39
N PHE A 57 0.68 2.71 -3.57
CA PHE A 57 1.50 3.44 -2.60
C PHE A 57 2.44 4.47 -3.22
N ALA A 58 3.20 4.06 -4.24
CA ALA A 58 4.19 4.93 -4.85
C ALA A 58 3.56 6.13 -5.58
N PRO A 59 2.59 5.96 -6.50
CA PRO A 59 1.95 7.10 -7.14
C PRO A 59 1.14 7.96 -6.16
N GLN A 60 0.52 7.36 -5.15
CA GLN A 60 -0.21 8.11 -4.12
C GLN A 60 0.73 8.97 -3.27
N THR A 61 1.89 8.43 -2.87
CA THR A 61 2.93 9.20 -2.17
C THR A 61 3.36 10.40 -3.00
N ALA A 62 3.65 10.19 -4.28
CA ALA A 62 4.06 11.25 -5.19
C ALA A 62 3.01 12.37 -5.27
N LEU A 63 1.76 12.00 -5.54
CA LEU A 63 0.66 12.96 -5.69
C LEU A 63 0.35 13.71 -4.39
N LEU A 64 0.35 13.03 -3.24
CA LEU A 64 0.14 13.66 -1.94
C LEU A 64 1.25 14.66 -1.61
N LYS A 65 2.51 14.31 -1.91
CA LYS A 65 3.65 15.19 -1.67
C LYS A 65 3.63 16.40 -2.60
N PHE A 66 3.46 16.22 -3.92
CA PHE A 66 3.42 17.32 -4.89
C PHE A 66 2.24 18.27 -4.66
N THR A 67 1.10 17.76 -4.23
CA THR A 67 -0.09 18.57 -3.94
C THR A 67 -0.14 19.08 -2.50
N ARG A 68 0.84 18.74 -1.66
CA ARG A 68 0.94 19.12 -0.24
C ARG A 68 -0.33 18.80 0.56
N GLN A 69 -0.88 17.60 0.36
CA GLN A 69 -2.12 17.19 1.05
C GLN A 69 -1.87 16.47 2.37
N THR A 70 -0.62 16.08 2.65
CA THR A 70 -0.25 15.33 3.85
C THR A 70 1.22 15.59 4.19
N ASP A 71 1.53 15.66 5.49
CA ASP A 71 2.89 15.79 5.98
C ASP A 71 3.65 14.47 5.84
N ASP A 72 4.97 14.56 5.60
CA ASP A 72 5.82 13.39 5.39
C ASP A 72 5.82 12.45 6.61
N SER A 73 5.72 13.01 7.83
CA SER A 73 5.69 12.25 9.09
C SER A 73 4.55 11.26 9.19
N VAL A 74 3.41 11.56 8.58
CA VAL A 74 2.19 10.74 8.64
C VAL A 74 1.85 10.05 7.32
N LEU A 75 2.68 10.22 6.29
CA LEU A 75 2.49 9.58 4.98
C LEU A 75 2.32 8.07 5.06
N PRO A 76 3.20 7.30 5.75
CA PRO A 76 3.08 5.84 5.79
C PRO A 76 1.74 5.37 6.36
N GLY A 77 1.29 5.99 7.45
CA GLY A 77 -0.01 5.66 8.05
C GLY A 77 -1.17 6.06 7.15
N THR A 78 -1.10 7.24 6.53
CA THR A 78 -2.14 7.72 5.59
C THR A 78 -2.30 6.76 4.41
N LEU A 79 -1.19 6.29 3.81
CA LEU A 79 -1.22 5.33 2.71
C LEU A 79 -1.85 4.00 3.14
N ASN A 80 -1.42 3.44 4.28
CA ASN A 80 -1.96 2.17 4.79
C ASN A 80 -3.47 2.28 5.05
N ILE A 81 -3.90 3.30 5.80
CA ILE A 81 -5.29 3.43 6.23
C ILE A 81 -6.20 3.73 5.03
N THR A 82 -5.79 4.63 4.12
CA THR A 82 -6.57 4.99 2.93
C THR A 82 -6.87 3.78 2.03
N ASN A 83 -5.86 2.95 1.79
CA ASN A 83 -5.98 1.86 0.82
C ASN A 83 -6.52 0.56 1.43
N THR A 84 -6.76 0.49 2.74
CA THR A 84 -7.23 -0.74 3.40
C THR A 84 -8.53 -1.27 2.80
N ILE A 85 -9.57 -0.45 2.66
CA ILE A 85 -10.85 -0.90 2.10
C ILE A 85 -10.77 -1.16 0.59
N PRO A 86 -10.19 -0.27 -0.24
CA PRO A 86 -9.95 -0.55 -1.66
C PRO A 86 -9.27 -1.91 -1.89
N VAL A 87 -8.21 -2.22 -1.14
CA VAL A 87 -7.44 -3.46 -1.31
C VAL A 87 -8.21 -4.70 -0.80
N ILE A 88 -9.02 -4.58 0.27
CA ILE A 88 -9.92 -5.67 0.68
C ILE A 88 -10.90 -6.01 -0.45
N ILE A 89 -11.49 -5.00 -1.09
CA ILE A 89 -12.40 -5.20 -2.24
C ILE A 89 -11.67 -5.91 -3.38
N GLN A 90 -10.45 -5.49 -3.72
CA GLN A 90 -9.62 -6.15 -4.73
C GLN A 90 -9.37 -7.63 -4.37
N ALA A 91 -8.93 -7.91 -3.15
CA ALA A 91 -8.64 -9.28 -2.70
C ALA A 91 -9.87 -10.18 -2.76
N LEU A 92 -11.04 -9.69 -2.35
CA LEU A 92 -12.30 -10.42 -2.47
C LEU A 92 -12.63 -10.79 -3.91
N ILE A 93 -12.35 -9.92 -4.88
CA ILE A 93 -12.60 -10.17 -6.30
C ILE A 93 -11.59 -11.19 -6.84
N PHE A 94 -10.30 -10.97 -6.67
CA PHE A 94 -9.25 -11.75 -7.33
C PHE A 94 -9.04 -13.14 -6.71
N ILE A 95 -9.19 -13.30 -5.39
CA ILE A 95 -9.13 -14.61 -4.71
C ILE A 95 -10.28 -15.56 -5.18
N LYS A 96 -11.41 -14.99 -5.62
CA LYS A 96 -12.50 -15.78 -6.17
C LYS A 96 -12.26 -16.25 -7.60
N ILE A 97 -11.59 -15.43 -8.40
CA ILE A 97 -11.47 -15.65 -9.86
C ILE A 97 -10.27 -16.53 -10.20
N ILE A 98 -9.17 -16.44 -9.43
CA ILE A 98 -7.91 -17.09 -9.75
C ILE A 98 -7.62 -18.20 -8.74
N ASN A 99 -7.41 -19.43 -9.24
CA ASN A 99 -7.05 -20.58 -8.41
C ASN A 99 -5.60 -20.48 -7.92
N VAL A 100 -5.43 -20.57 -6.60
CA VAL A 100 -4.13 -20.65 -5.92
C VAL A 100 -4.17 -21.83 -4.96
N ASP A 101 -3.03 -22.52 -4.82
CA ASP A 101 -2.87 -23.53 -3.78
C ASP A 101 -3.13 -22.94 -2.40
N ALA A 102 -3.92 -23.65 -1.66
CA ALA A 102 -4.45 -23.21 -0.38
C ALA A 102 -3.41 -22.92 0.67
N LEU A 103 -2.47 -23.83 0.82
CA LEU A 103 -1.41 -23.72 1.84
C LEU A 103 -0.49 -22.56 1.49
N THR A 104 -0.11 -22.44 0.22
CA THR A 104 0.71 -21.36 -0.29
C THR A 104 0.06 -20.00 -0.02
N LEU A 105 -1.22 -19.85 -0.38
CA LEU A 105 -1.95 -18.60 -0.19
C LEU A 105 -1.98 -18.23 1.30
N VAL A 106 -2.47 -19.13 2.16
CA VAL A 106 -2.62 -18.84 3.61
C VAL A 106 -1.29 -18.49 4.26
N LEU A 107 -0.23 -19.25 3.99
CA LEU A 107 1.09 -18.98 4.59
C LEU A 107 1.66 -17.64 4.12
N MET A 108 1.51 -17.30 2.85
CA MET A 108 1.96 -15.99 2.35
C MET A 108 1.15 -14.83 2.94
N LEU A 109 -0.16 -14.96 3.07
CA LEU A 109 -1.01 -13.93 3.69
C LEU A 109 -0.64 -13.70 5.17
N LEU A 110 -0.54 -14.78 5.94
CA LEU A 110 -0.22 -14.69 7.37
C LEU A 110 1.20 -14.19 7.63
N SER A 111 2.18 -14.59 6.82
CA SER A 111 3.56 -14.10 6.94
C SER A 111 3.64 -12.59 6.65
N ALA A 112 2.99 -12.10 5.60
CA ALA A 112 2.93 -10.67 5.31
C ALA A 112 2.24 -9.88 6.44
N MET A 113 1.12 -10.38 6.96
CA MET A 113 0.42 -9.77 8.09
C MET A 113 1.31 -9.68 9.34
N SER A 114 2.00 -10.76 9.68
CA SER A 114 2.91 -10.80 10.84
C SER A 114 4.05 -9.79 10.67
N GLY A 115 4.66 -9.72 9.49
CA GLY A 115 5.69 -8.74 9.16
C GLY A 115 5.19 -7.31 9.29
N ALA A 116 3.99 -7.02 8.80
CA ALA A 116 3.42 -5.68 8.83
C ALA A 116 3.07 -5.20 10.25
N VAL A 117 2.61 -6.09 11.13
CA VAL A 117 2.33 -5.74 12.54
C VAL A 117 3.62 -5.27 13.22
N LEU A 118 4.75 -5.93 12.98
CA LEU A 118 6.04 -5.51 13.51
C LEU A 118 6.52 -4.21 12.84
N GLY A 119 6.45 -4.14 11.53
CA GLY A 119 6.85 -2.96 10.74
C GLY A 119 6.08 -1.70 11.14
N ALA A 120 4.76 -1.78 11.29
CA ALA A 120 3.93 -0.64 11.67
C ALA A 120 4.26 -0.08 13.06
N ASN A 121 4.63 -0.95 14.02
CA ASN A 121 5.06 -0.50 15.35
C ASN A 121 6.34 0.33 15.27
N ILE A 122 7.28 -0.04 14.41
CA ILE A 122 8.56 0.65 14.23
C ILE A 122 8.32 1.96 13.47
N ILE A 123 7.74 1.88 12.27
CA ILE A 123 7.57 3.02 11.36
C ILE A 123 6.75 4.15 11.99
N SER A 124 5.67 3.82 12.68
CA SER A 124 4.79 4.82 13.32
C SER A 124 5.45 5.62 14.47
N SER A 125 6.69 5.29 14.83
CA SER A 125 7.47 5.94 15.89
C SER A 125 8.78 6.56 15.40
N LEU A 126 9.06 6.48 14.09
CA LEU A 126 10.30 7.01 13.54
C LEU A 126 10.28 8.54 13.40
N PRO A 127 11.44 9.19 13.53
CA PRO A 127 11.59 10.60 13.21
C PRO A 127 11.41 10.86 11.70
N VAL A 128 10.95 12.07 11.36
CA VAL A 128 10.60 12.47 9.97
C VAL A 128 11.75 12.21 8.98
N LYS A 129 13.00 12.50 9.38
CA LYS A 129 14.19 12.22 8.56
C LYS A 129 14.28 10.75 8.14
N SER A 130 14.10 9.85 9.10
CA SER A 130 14.14 8.39 8.83
C SER A 130 12.99 7.97 7.92
N ILE A 131 11.79 8.51 8.13
CA ILE A 131 10.63 8.24 7.26
C ILE A 131 10.94 8.68 5.82
N ARG A 132 11.46 9.89 5.61
CA ARG A 132 11.84 10.41 4.30
C ARG A 132 12.88 9.52 3.60
N LEU A 133 13.93 9.10 4.31
CA LEU A 133 14.97 8.22 3.77
C LEU A 133 14.41 6.85 3.38
N ILE A 134 13.63 6.23 4.26
CA ILE A 134 13.03 4.91 4.01
C ILE A 134 12.06 4.99 2.84
N MET A 135 11.18 5.99 2.79
CA MET A 135 10.24 6.16 1.69
C MET A 135 10.95 6.51 0.38
N GLY A 136 11.99 7.35 0.41
CA GLY A 136 12.82 7.65 -0.76
C GLY A 136 13.45 6.38 -1.35
N PHE A 137 14.06 5.56 -0.50
CA PHE A 137 14.62 4.27 -0.92
C PHE A 137 13.54 3.29 -1.41
N ALA A 138 12.40 3.24 -0.72
CA ALA A 138 11.25 2.45 -1.11
C ALA A 138 10.74 2.77 -2.52
N LEU A 139 10.60 4.06 -2.80
CA LEU A 139 10.18 4.56 -4.11
C LEU A 139 11.20 4.23 -5.20
N LEU A 140 12.50 4.37 -4.91
CA LEU A 140 13.58 4.01 -5.82
C LEU A 140 13.53 2.52 -6.18
N VAL A 141 13.42 1.65 -5.17
CA VAL A 141 13.30 0.20 -5.38
C VAL A 141 12.05 -0.13 -6.21
N THR A 142 10.91 0.49 -5.91
CA THR A 142 9.68 0.31 -6.68
C THR A 142 9.86 0.73 -8.14
N ALA A 143 10.51 1.87 -8.39
CA ALA A 143 10.78 2.34 -9.76
C ALA A 143 11.68 1.36 -10.53
N ILE A 144 12.73 0.83 -9.87
CA ILE A 144 13.63 -0.17 -10.47
C ILE A 144 12.86 -1.44 -10.83
N PHE A 145 12.00 -1.96 -9.93
CA PHE A 145 11.17 -3.13 -10.23
C PHE A 145 10.18 -2.87 -11.37
N MET A 146 9.52 -1.73 -11.39
CA MET A 146 8.61 -1.36 -12.48
C MET A 146 9.34 -1.24 -13.81
N PHE A 147 10.55 -0.64 -13.81
CA PHE A 147 11.39 -0.52 -15.00
C PHE A 147 11.87 -1.90 -15.48
N ALA A 148 12.37 -2.75 -14.59
CA ALA A 148 12.81 -4.11 -14.93
C ALA A 148 11.68 -4.96 -15.54
N ARG A 149 10.46 -4.82 -15.03
CA ARG A 149 9.28 -5.45 -15.63
C ARG A 149 8.96 -4.89 -17.02
N LYS A 150 9.07 -3.58 -17.21
CA LYS A 150 8.82 -2.93 -18.50
C LYS A 150 9.85 -3.38 -19.56
N MET A 151 11.10 -3.58 -19.15
CA MET A 151 12.18 -4.06 -20.01
C MET A 151 12.19 -5.58 -20.20
N ASN A 152 11.22 -6.31 -19.65
CA ASN A 152 11.15 -7.77 -19.64
C ASN A 152 12.40 -8.45 -19.02
N TRP A 153 13.13 -7.74 -18.14
CA TRP A 153 14.28 -8.33 -17.42
C TRP A 153 13.81 -9.32 -16.34
N ILE A 154 12.65 -9.11 -15.78
CA ILE A 154 11.98 -10.06 -14.90
C ILE A 154 11.12 -10.94 -15.79
N GLN A 155 11.78 -11.83 -16.51
CA GLN A 155 11.16 -12.93 -17.23
C GLN A 155 11.13 -14.12 -16.27
N GLY A 156 10.00 -14.70 -16.12
CA GLY A 156 9.85 -15.84 -15.27
C GLY A 156 8.38 -16.09 -15.03
N GLY A 157 8.12 -17.12 -14.34
CA GLY A 157 6.83 -17.68 -14.14
C GLY A 157 6.83 -19.07 -14.76
N GLY A 158 6.21 -19.98 -14.06
CA GLY A 158 5.89 -21.32 -14.54
C GLY A 158 4.39 -21.43 -14.62
N ASP A 159 3.92 -22.64 -14.63
CA ASP A 159 2.48 -22.97 -14.61
C ASP A 159 1.99 -23.37 -13.22
N SER A 160 2.88 -23.32 -12.20
CA SER A 160 2.54 -23.75 -10.85
C SER A 160 1.55 -22.80 -10.18
N ILE A 161 0.53 -23.35 -9.57
CA ILE A 161 -0.46 -22.60 -8.79
C ILE A 161 -0.12 -22.53 -7.29
N GLY A 162 0.97 -23.19 -6.85
CA GLY A 162 1.42 -23.24 -5.46
C GLY A 162 2.86 -23.66 -5.32
N LEU A 163 3.35 -23.64 -4.08
CA LEU A 163 4.72 -23.97 -3.69
C LEU A 163 4.74 -25.04 -2.62
N THR A 164 5.83 -25.83 -2.58
CA THR A 164 6.06 -26.85 -1.57
C THR A 164 7.50 -26.80 -1.07
N GLY A 165 7.76 -27.40 0.11
CA GLY A 165 9.11 -27.54 0.67
C GLY A 165 9.83 -26.22 0.85
N THR A 166 11.10 -26.19 0.49
CA THR A 166 11.98 -25.02 0.68
C THR A 166 11.50 -23.78 -0.04
N LYS A 167 10.90 -23.90 -1.24
CA LYS A 167 10.36 -22.76 -1.99
C LYS A 167 9.23 -22.06 -1.23
N LEU A 168 8.36 -22.81 -0.57
CA LEU A 168 7.27 -22.25 0.24
C LEU A 168 7.82 -21.51 1.48
N ILE A 169 8.85 -22.04 2.12
CA ILE A 169 9.52 -21.38 3.27
C ILE A 169 10.16 -20.07 2.82
N ILE A 170 10.87 -20.06 1.69
CA ILE A 170 11.47 -18.85 1.12
C ILE A 170 10.37 -17.82 0.80
N ALA A 171 9.30 -18.26 0.15
CA ALA A 171 8.18 -17.39 -0.19
C ALA A 171 7.58 -16.72 1.05
N ALA A 172 7.32 -17.49 2.10
CA ALA A 172 6.77 -16.97 3.36
C ALA A 172 7.75 -16.01 4.06
N ALA A 173 9.05 -16.36 4.14
CA ALA A 173 10.06 -15.50 4.75
C ALA A 173 10.24 -14.17 4.02
N VAL A 174 10.31 -14.20 2.69
CA VAL A 174 10.41 -12.97 1.89
C VAL A 174 9.12 -12.15 1.99
N ASN A 175 7.94 -12.79 1.94
CA ASN A 175 6.67 -12.07 2.04
C ASN A 175 6.46 -11.45 3.44
N PHE A 176 7.02 -12.04 4.50
CA PHE A 176 7.09 -11.43 5.83
C PHE A 176 7.89 -10.11 5.79
N ILE A 177 9.07 -10.12 5.16
CA ILE A 177 9.90 -8.91 4.99
C ILE A 177 9.15 -7.87 4.16
N LEU A 178 8.53 -8.28 3.05
CA LEU A 178 7.73 -7.38 2.20
C LEU A 178 6.56 -6.77 2.96
N GLY A 179 5.89 -7.52 3.82
CA GLY A 179 4.84 -7.02 4.70
C GLY A 179 5.35 -5.95 5.68
N ALA A 180 6.49 -6.17 6.30
CA ALA A 180 7.12 -5.18 7.16
C ALA A 180 7.49 -3.91 6.39
N MET A 181 8.11 -4.06 5.20
CA MET A 181 8.51 -2.95 4.34
C MET A 181 7.31 -2.15 3.80
N MET A 182 6.17 -2.80 3.55
CA MET A 182 4.98 -2.12 3.09
C MET A 182 4.49 -1.05 4.08
N THR A 183 4.65 -1.26 5.36
CA THR A 183 4.27 -0.27 6.38
C THR A 183 5.14 1.00 6.34
N ALA A 184 6.31 0.92 5.73
CA ALA A 184 7.20 2.05 5.47
C ALA A 184 6.89 2.80 4.16
N GLY A 185 5.87 2.36 3.41
CA GLY A 185 5.49 2.97 2.13
C GLY A 185 6.02 2.25 0.89
N ILE A 186 6.70 1.11 1.04
CA ILE A 186 7.13 0.27 -0.08
C ILE A 186 5.92 -0.52 -0.59
N GLY A 187 5.51 -0.30 -1.83
CA GLY A 187 4.44 -1.06 -2.44
C GLY A 187 4.77 -2.56 -2.52
N LEU A 188 3.94 -3.41 -1.94
CA LEU A 188 4.16 -4.87 -1.91
C LEU A 188 3.98 -5.52 -3.29
N TYR A 189 3.17 -4.96 -4.18
CA TYR A 189 2.76 -5.63 -5.42
C TYR A 189 3.92 -6.03 -6.32
N ALA A 190 4.78 -5.09 -6.70
CA ALA A 190 5.87 -5.36 -7.62
C ALA A 190 6.88 -6.39 -7.09
N PRO A 191 7.39 -6.28 -5.85
CA PRO A 191 8.33 -7.27 -5.32
C PRO A 191 7.66 -8.62 -5.02
N CYS A 192 6.39 -8.67 -4.60
CA CYS A 192 5.66 -9.92 -4.43
C CYS A 192 5.46 -10.65 -5.76
N MET A 193 5.12 -9.91 -6.81
CA MET A 193 5.00 -10.47 -8.16
C MET A 193 6.36 -11.04 -8.65
N ALA A 194 7.46 -10.32 -8.42
CA ALA A 194 8.80 -10.81 -8.75
C ALA A 194 9.15 -12.08 -7.99
N LEU A 195 8.81 -12.16 -6.70
CA LEU A 195 8.99 -13.36 -5.87
C LEU A 195 8.23 -14.56 -6.43
N VAL A 196 6.93 -14.38 -6.74
CA VAL A 196 6.05 -15.40 -7.30
C VAL A 196 6.66 -15.95 -8.61
N PHE A 197 7.12 -15.07 -9.49
CA PHE A 197 7.74 -15.46 -10.76
C PHE A 197 9.08 -16.18 -10.56
N ALA A 198 9.95 -15.66 -9.70
CA ALA A 198 11.25 -16.29 -9.43
C ALA A 198 11.14 -17.69 -8.85
N LEU A 199 10.05 -18.00 -8.14
CA LEU A 199 9.79 -19.33 -7.59
C LEU A 199 9.11 -20.29 -8.58
N GLY A 200 8.75 -19.80 -9.79
CA GLY A 200 8.19 -20.61 -10.87
C GLY A 200 6.67 -20.75 -10.82
N MET A 201 5.97 -19.83 -10.16
CA MET A 201 4.51 -19.82 -10.18
C MET A 201 3.96 -19.07 -11.40
N SER A 202 2.71 -19.38 -11.74
CA SER A 202 1.99 -18.68 -12.82
C SER A 202 1.83 -17.18 -12.52
N PRO A 203 2.01 -16.30 -13.52
CA PRO A 203 1.82 -14.86 -13.37
C PRO A 203 0.44 -14.47 -12.81
N GLN A 204 -0.60 -15.22 -13.15
CA GLN A 204 -1.96 -14.97 -12.69
C GLN A 204 -2.08 -15.14 -11.16
N VAL A 205 -1.37 -16.12 -10.60
CA VAL A 205 -1.36 -16.43 -9.16
C VAL A 205 -0.78 -15.30 -8.31
N ALA A 206 0.04 -14.43 -8.90
CA ALA A 206 0.56 -13.27 -8.20
C ALA A 206 -0.54 -12.32 -7.71
N PHE A 207 -1.64 -12.15 -8.47
CA PHE A 207 -2.70 -11.21 -8.10
C PHE A 207 -3.40 -11.56 -6.78
N PRO A 208 -3.97 -12.77 -6.58
CA PRO A 208 -4.58 -13.13 -5.31
C PRO A 208 -3.59 -13.15 -4.15
N ILE A 209 -2.30 -13.48 -4.38
CA ILE A 209 -1.28 -13.49 -3.34
C ILE A 209 -0.93 -12.04 -2.92
N MET A 210 -0.61 -11.15 -3.85
CA MET A 210 -0.21 -9.79 -3.50
C MET A 210 -1.37 -8.96 -2.95
N MET A 211 -2.57 -9.04 -3.57
CA MET A 211 -3.75 -8.33 -3.08
C MET A 211 -4.26 -8.92 -1.77
N GLY A 212 -4.28 -10.24 -1.64
CA GLY A 212 -4.62 -10.95 -0.41
C GLY A 212 -3.65 -10.61 0.72
N SER A 213 -2.33 -10.65 0.48
CA SER A 213 -1.33 -10.25 1.47
C SER A 213 -1.57 -8.84 1.98
N CYS A 214 -1.79 -7.88 1.08
CA CYS A 214 -2.11 -6.50 1.44
C CYS A 214 -3.43 -6.40 2.23
N ALA A 215 -4.48 -7.09 1.78
CA ALA A 215 -5.79 -7.06 2.45
C ALA A 215 -5.75 -7.62 3.88
N PHE A 216 -4.90 -8.63 4.14
CA PHE A 216 -4.71 -9.19 5.48
C PHE A 216 -3.82 -8.32 6.37
N LEU A 217 -2.74 -7.75 5.82
CA LEU A 217 -1.78 -6.97 6.60
C LEU A 217 -2.25 -5.56 6.93
N MET A 218 -3.02 -4.92 6.02
CA MET A 218 -3.35 -3.50 6.16
C MET A 218 -4.29 -3.19 7.35
N PRO A 219 -5.34 -3.96 7.66
CA PRO A 219 -6.17 -3.67 8.81
C PRO A 219 -5.40 -3.63 10.15
N PRO A 220 -4.60 -4.66 10.53
CA PRO A 220 -3.84 -4.62 11.78
C PRO A 220 -2.70 -3.59 11.77
N ALA A 221 -2.03 -3.37 10.62
CA ALA A 221 -1.03 -2.31 10.49
C ALA A 221 -1.66 -0.92 10.66
N SER A 222 -2.80 -0.68 10.00
CA SER A 222 -3.56 0.57 10.11
C SER A 222 -4.03 0.84 11.54
N ALA A 223 -4.43 -0.21 12.28
CA ALA A 223 -4.79 -0.07 13.70
C ALA A 223 -3.64 0.49 14.54
N LYS A 224 -2.39 0.15 14.24
CA LYS A 224 -1.22 0.71 14.91
C LYS A 224 -1.00 2.18 14.58
N PHE A 225 -1.14 2.57 13.31
CA PHE A 225 -1.06 3.97 12.91
C PHE A 225 -2.20 4.80 13.52
N ILE A 226 -3.44 4.27 13.56
CA ILE A 226 -4.59 4.92 14.20
C ILE A 226 -4.32 5.12 15.69
N SER A 227 -3.86 4.09 16.40
CA SER A 227 -3.62 4.16 17.85
C SER A 227 -2.54 5.19 18.23
N LYS A 228 -1.60 5.48 17.32
CA LYS A 228 -0.56 6.50 17.50
C LYS A 228 -0.93 7.87 16.91
N GLY A 229 -2.08 8.01 16.27
CA GLY A 229 -2.46 9.23 15.56
C GLY A 229 -1.54 9.56 14.37
N ALA A 230 -0.76 8.60 13.89
CA ALA A 230 0.25 8.78 12.86
C ALA A 230 -0.34 8.69 11.44
N TYR A 231 -1.38 9.46 11.15
CA TYR A 231 -2.02 9.54 9.84
C TYR A 231 -2.86 10.83 9.70
N ASN A 232 -3.11 11.24 8.46
CA ASN A 232 -3.98 12.36 8.14
C ASN A 232 -5.43 11.87 8.00
N ARG A 233 -6.28 12.19 8.98
CA ARG A 233 -7.67 11.70 9.07
C ARG A 233 -8.52 12.15 7.90
N LYS A 234 -8.46 13.45 7.60
CA LYS A 234 -9.29 14.05 6.56
C LYS A 234 -8.88 13.58 5.16
N ALA A 235 -7.57 13.49 4.89
CA ALA A 235 -7.06 12.95 3.63
C ALA A 235 -7.46 11.50 3.43
N THR A 236 -7.38 10.69 4.49
CA THR A 236 -7.77 9.28 4.47
C THR A 236 -9.21 9.10 4.02
N ILE A 237 -10.17 9.79 4.66
CA ILE A 237 -11.59 9.66 4.29
C ILE A 237 -11.83 10.14 2.85
N ALA A 238 -11.25 11.31 2.52
CA ALA A 238 -11.42 11.92 1.21
C ALA A 238 -10.91 11.04 0.07
N MET A 239 -9.93 10.17 0.31
CA MET A 239 -9.37 9.26 -0.68
C MET A 239 -9.98 7.85 -0.63
N ALA A 240 -10.26 7.30 0.56
CA ALA A 240 -10.70 5.91 0.72
C ALA A 240 -12.04 5.63 0.05
N ILE A 241 -13.00 6.54 0.17
CA ILE A 241 -14.34 6.37 -0.42
C ILE A 241 -14.28 6.38 -1.95
N PRO A 242 -13.73 7.44 -2.61
CA PRO A 242 -13.58 7.43 -4.07
C PRO A 242 -12.68 6.30 -4.57
N GLY A 243 -11.63 5.94 -3.81
CA GLY A 243 -10.75 4.83 -4.14
C GLY A 243 -11.47 3.48 -4.16
N SER A 244 -12.35 3.23 -3.19
CA SER A 244 -13.18 2.02 -3.16
C SER A 244 -14.13 1.93 -4.35
N ILE A 245 -14.75 3.05 -4.73
CA ILE A 245 -15.61 3.13 -5.92
C ILE A 245 -14.78 2.87 -7.19
N ALA A 246 -13.58 3.46 -7.27
CA ALA A 246 -12.67 3.29 -8.40
C ALA A 246 -12.27 1.83 -8.60
N VAL A 247 -12.01 1.09 -7.53
CA VAL A 247 -11.70 -0.35 -7.59
C VAL A 247 -12.85 -1.16 -8.20
N LEU A 248 -14.09 -0.91 -7.78
CA LEU A 248 -15.26 -1.60 -8.31
C LEU A 248 -15.43 -1.32 -9.81
N ILE A 249 -15.26 -0.07 -10.22
CA ILE A 249 -15.31 0.34 -11.62
C ILE A 249 -14.18 -0.32 -12.42
N ALA A 250 -12.92 -0.24 -11.93
CA ALA A 250 -11.77 -0.79 -12.61
C ALA A 250 -11.89 -2.32 -12.78
N ALA A 251 -12.33 -3.04 -11.76
CA ALA A 251 -12.51 -4.48 -11.82
C ALA A 251 -13.50 -4.92 -12.92
N TYR A 252 -14.47 -4.07 -13.24
CA TYR A 252 -15.43 -4.33 -14.32
C TYR A 252 -14.85 -4.02 -15.71
N PHE A 253 -14.06 -2.93 -15.85
CA PHE A 253 -13.62 -2.41 -17.15
C PHE A 253 -12.25 -2.89 -17.61
N VAL A 254 -11.44 -3.51 -16.73
CA VAL A 254 -9.97 -3.69 -16.89
C VAL A 254 -9.53 -4.64 -18.02
N LYS A 255 -10.41 -5.24 -18.78
CA LYS A 255 -10.00 -6.23 -19.80
C LYS A 255 -9.22 -5.68 -21.01
N SER A 256 -9.05 -4.36 -21.18
CA SER A 256 -8.60 -3.79 -22.48
C SER A 256 -7.75 -2.51 -22.48
N LEU A 257 -7.13 -2.07 -21.38
CA LEU A 257 -6.38 -0.80 -21.37
C LEU A 257 -4.89 -0.97 -21.76
N PRO A 258 -4.36 -0.13 -22.67
CA PRO A 258 -2.92 -0.10 -23.01
C PRO A 258 -2.13 0.57 -21.88
N LEU A 259 -1.49 -0.23 -21.01
CA LEU A 259 -0.86 0.24 -19.77
C LEU A 259 0.59 0.68 -19.92
N ASP A 260 1.26 0.43 -21.05
CA ASP A 260 2.71 0.59 -21.14
C ASP A 260 3.17 2.05 -21.07
N ASN A 261 2.43 2.97 -21.67
CA ASN A 261 2.70 4.40 -21.58
C ASN A 261 2.46 4.93 -20.16
N LEU A 262 1.37 4.48 -19.51
CA LEU A 262 1.06 4.85 -18.13
C LEU A 262 2.15 4.38 -17.16
N LYS A 263 2.62 3.14 -17.29
CA LYS A 263 3.74 2.61 -16.50
C LYS A 263 4.98 3.48 -16.61
N THR A 264 5.29 3.98 -17.80
CA THR A 264 6.44 4.88 -18.01
C THR A 264 6.29 6.19 -17.24
N VAL A 265 5.13 6.84 -17.36
CA VAL A 265 4.83 8.08 -16.64
C VAL A 265 4.93 7.85 -15.13
N VAL A 266 4.37 6.76 -14.62
CA VAL A 266 4.43 6.40 -13.19
C VAL A 266 5.86 6.20 -12.73
N ILE A 267 6.71 5.50 -13.49
CA ILE A 267 8.15 5.31 -13.16
C ILE A 267 8.85 6.66 -13.03
N ILE A 268 8.67 7.57 -14.00
CA ILE A 268 9.28 8.91 -13.98
C ILE A 268 8.84 9.69 -12.73
N VAL A 269 7.55 9.73 -12.47
CA VAL A 269 6.98 10.45 -11.31
C VAL A 269 7.50 9.89 -9.99
N ILE A 270 7.61 8.56 -9.87
CA ILE A 270 8.15 7.90 -8.68
C ILE A 270 9.63 8.22 -8.48
N LEU A 271 10.43 8.22 -9.55
CA LEU A 271 11.86 8.59 -9.48
C LEU A 271 12.05 10.03 -9.03
N ILE A 272 11.28 10.97 -9.56
CA ILE A 272 11.30 12.37 -9.14
C ILE A 272 10.93 12.46 -7.65
N THR A 273 9.88 11.77 -7.22
CA THR A 273 9.43 11.79 -5.82
C THR A 273 10.47 11.18 -4.89
N SER A 274 11.09 10.06 -5.28
CA SER A 274 12.20 9.46 -4.53
C SER A 274 13.34 10.45 -4.33
N THR A 275 13.75 11.14 -5.39
CA THR A 275 14.80 12.16 -5.35
C THR A 275 14.41 13.30 -4.38
N VAL A 276 13.18 13.79 -4.47
CA VAL A 276 12.67 14.85 -3.56
C VAL A 276 12.68 14.36 -2.11
N MET A 277 12.26 13.13 -1.83
CA MET A 277 12.31 12.55 -0.47
C MET A 277 13.73 12.51 0.09
N PHE A 278 14.72 12.10 -0.73
CA PHE A 278 16.13 12.12 -0.30
C PHE A 278 16.61 13.55 -0.04
N ILE A 279 16.35 14.49 -0.95
CA ILE A 279 16.74 15.91 -0.76
C ILE A 279 16.14 16.45 0.53
N ASP A 280 14.85 16.24 0.77
CA ASP A 280 14.16 16.75 1.97
C ASP A 280 14.63 16.06 3.26
N ALA A 281 15.17 14.85 3.19
CA ALA A 281 15.74 14.16 4.34
C ALA A 281 17.05 14.81 4.84
N PHE A 282 17.77 15.47 3.93
CA PHE A 282 19.06 16.14 4.24
C PHE A 282 18.93 17.67 4.37
N LYS A 283 17.77 18.26 4.05
CA LYS A 283 17.49 19.64 4.39
C LYS A 283 17.34 19.76 5.91
N GLU A 284 17.99 20.78 6.50
CA GLU A 284 17.74 21.12 7.90
C GLU A 284 16.25 21.39 8.12
N PRO A 285 15.68 20.99 9.27
CA PRO A 285 14.32 21.35 9.60
C PRO A 285 14.25 22.88 9.58
N VAL A 286 13.42 23.46 8.71
CA VAL A 286 12.99 24.84 8.87
C VAL A 286 12.42 24.90 10.28
N ALA A 287 13.05 25.69 11.16
CA ALA A 287 12.56 25.91 12.50
C ALA A 287 11.08 26.32 12.37
N GLU A 288 10.18 25.48 12.86
CA GLU A 288 8.80 25.88 13.05
C GLU A 288 8.85 27.10 13.98
N GLU A 289 8.56 28.28 13.44
CA GLU A 289 8.23 29.42 14.28
C GLU A 289 7.12 28.97 15.23
N SER A 290 7.52 28.77 16.46
CA SER A 290 6.59 28.46 17.55
C SER A 290 5.69 29.68 17.74
N THR A 291 4.60 29.75 16.99
CA THR A 291 3.45 30.55 17.35
C THR A 291 2.75 29.89 18.54
N GLY A 292 3.47 29.87 19.66
CA GLY A 292 2.87 29.67 20.96
C GLY A 292 1.90 30.81 21.26
N PRO A 293 0.69 30.54 21.73
CA PRO A 293 -0.19 31.59 22.18
C PRO A 293 0.47 32.29 23.39
N SER A 294 0.79 33.58 23.23
CA SER A 294 1.13 34.42 24.36
C SER A 294 -0.05 34.44 25.31
N LEU A 295 0.09 33.77 26.44
CA LEU A 295 -0.76 33.98 27.61
C LEU A 295 -0.55 35.42 28.09
N LYS A 296 -1.56 36.24 27.93
CA LYS A 296 -1.88 37.38 28.82
C LYS A 296 -3.33 37.25 29.22
#